data_139097c4dfc77e44fce2d9a415c3ba41
#
_entry.id   139097c4dfc77e44fce2d9a415c3ba41
#
_cell.length_a   1.000
_cell.length_b   1.000
_cell.length_c   1.000
_cell.angle_alpha   90.00
_cell.angle_beta   90.00
_cell.angle_gamma   90.00
#
_symmetry.space_group_name_H-M   'P 1'
#
loop_
_entity.id
_entity.type
_entity.pdbx_description
1 polymer ?
#
loop_
_entity_poly.entity_id
_entity_poly.type
_entity_poly.pdbx_seq_one_letter_code
_entity_poly.pdbx_strand_id
1 'polypeptide(L)'
;SFYKTVRNENITVTNIFHYPTKRECRYPDNSYFAIFAGNHHTSKMILLSCAKTMSRPPLKEGKKGTDPLFGKEAHEIALAFAQCTPDELRRLLHLPPKLANENFHRYQNFHSTDTVAQPALKAYTGIVFKTLNPNDFTEAEIAYAQERLRITSFVYGLLRPLDKIK
;
A
#
# COMPACT_ATOMS: atom_id res chain seq x y z
N SER A 1 -5.41 18.45 -8.82
CA SER A 1 -6.07 18.27 -7.51
C SER A 1 -7.09 17.15 -7.64
N PHE A 2 -6.74 15.92 -7.28
CA PHE A 2 -7.69 14.82 -7.23
C PHE A 2 -8.03 14.54 -5.77
N TYR A 3 -9.21 14.98 -5.36
CA TYR A 3 -9.81 14.60 -4.09
C TYR A 3 -10.89 13.56 -4.38
N LYS A 4 -10.74 12.35 -3.88
CA LYS A 4 -11.83 11.38 -3.82
C LYS A 4 -12.13 11.11 -2.35
N THR A 5 -13.25 11.61 -1.89
CA THR A 5 -13.75 11.33 -0.54
C THR A 5 -14.64 10.09 -0.62
N VAL A 6 -14.26 9.04 0.08
CA VAL A 6 -15.12 7.86 0.28
C VAL A 6 -15.74 8.00 1.66
N ARG A 7 -17.04 8.20 1.72
CA ARG A 7 -17.83 8.14 2.96
C ARG A 7 -18.41 6.73 3.10
N ASN A 8 -18.04 6.05 4.15
CA ASN A 8 -18.79 4.95 4.69
C ASN A 8 -19.24 5.35 6.10
N GLU A 9 -20.35 4.83 6.58
CA GLU A 9 -21.12 5.38 7.72
C GLU A 9 -20.34 5.62 9.01
N ASN A 10 -19.09 5.14 9.12
CA ASN A 10 -18.23 5.32 10.32
C ASN A 10 -16.76 5.67 10.05
N ILE A 11 -16.36 5.98 8.81
CA ILE A 11 -14.98 6.32 8.50
C ILE A 11 -14.94 7.41 7.42
N THR A 12 -14.42 8.58 7.78
CA THR A 12 -14.06 9.61 6.81
C THR A 12 -12.54 9.53 6.58
N VAL A 13 -12.12 9.04 5.41
CA VAL A 13 -10.71 9.07 5.01
C VAL A 13 -10.51 10.27 4.10
N THR A 14 -9.88 11.31 4.63
CA THR A 14 -9.42 12.43 3.83
C THR A 14 -7.96 12.18 3.47
N ASN A 15 -7.70 11.89 2.21
CA ASN A 15 -6.34 11.77 1.69
C ASN A 15 -5.75 13.17 1.51
N ILE A 16 -4.98 13.64 2.50
CA ILE A 16 -4.21 14.87 2.39
C ILE A 16 -2.80 14.49 1.96
N PHE A 17 -2.56 14.41 0.65
CA PHE A 17 -1.21 14.47 0.12
C PHE A 17 -0.77 15.93 0.05
N HIS A 18 -0.13 16.40 1.11
CA HIS A 18 0.57 17.67 1.06
C HIS A 18 1.96 17.41 0.47
N TYR A 19 2.18 17.82 -0.77
CA TYR A 19 3.52 17.85 -1.37
C TYR A 19 4.23 19.10 -0.85
N PRO A 20 5.33 19.00 -0.13
CA PRO A 20 6.13 20.16 0.19
C PRO A 20 6.83 20.65 -1.08
N THR A 21 6.54 21.89 -1.47
CA THR A 21 7.38 22.64 -2.40
C THR A 21 8.79 22.71 -1.84
N LYS A 22 9.76 22.61 -2.75
CA LYS A 22 11.21 22.66 -2.50
C LYS A 22 11.59 23.61 -1.35
N ARG A 23 11.82 23.09 -0.19
CA ARG A 23 12.75 23.50 0.87
C ARG A 23 12.40 22.72 2.13
N GLU A 24 13.44 22.10 2.74
CA GLU A 24 13.40 21.39 4.03
C GLU A 24 13.01 19.91 4.00
N CYS A 25 13.86 19.09 3.37
CA CYS A 25 14.02 17.70 3.82
C CYS A 25 14.98 17.67 5.01
N ARG A 26 14.49 17.97 6.19
CA ARG A 26 15.07 17.50 7.44
C ARG A 26 14.07 16.53 8.03
N TYR A 27 14.39 15.24 7.99
CA TYR A 27 13.63 14.22 8.71
C TYR A 27 14.01 14.28 10.19
N PRO A 28 13.09 14.63 11.08
CA PRO A 28 13.20 14.17 12.43
C PRO A 28 12.45 12.86 12.57
N ASP A 29 13.11 11.91 13.20
CA ASP A 29 12.62 10.69 13.82
C ASP A 29 11.25 10.13 13.41
N ASN A 30 11.37 8.94 12.88
CA ASN A 30 10.44 7.85 12.69
C ASN A 30 9.35 7.73 13.76
N SER A 31 8.15 8.15 13.47
CA SER A 31 6.95 7.44 13.93
C SER A 31 5.69 8.14 13.43
N TYR A 32 5.24 7.84 12.24
CA TYR A 32 3.88 8.20 11.85
C TYR A 32 2.91 7.08 12.25
N PHE A 33 2.64 6.98 13.54
CA PHE A 33 1.47 6.31 14.05
C PHE A 33 0.39 7.35 14.27
N ALA A 34 -0.59 7.45 13.37
CA ALA A 34 -1.79 8.22 13.65
C ALA A 34 -2.78 7.35 14.42
N ILE A 35 -2.95 7.63 15.72
CA ILE A 35 -3.98 7.01 16.55
C ILE A 35 -5.18 7.97 16.58
N PHE A 36 -6.29 7.59 15.98
CA PHE A 36 -7.55 8.29 16.13
C PHE A 36 -8.32 7.71 17.30
N ALA A 37 -8.47 8.49 18.38
CA ALA A 37 -9.28 8.15 19.52
C ALA A 37 -10.63 8.88 19.45
N GLY A 38 -11.70 8.13 19.23
CA GLY A 38 -13.07 8.61 19.40
C GLY A 38 -13.77 7.83 20.51
N ASN A 39 -14.52 8.49 21.37
CA ASN A 39 -15.24 7.89 22.49
C ASN A 39 -16.42 7.03 22.02
N HIS A 40 -16.63 5.92 22.71
CA HIS A 40 -17.61 4.84 22.63
C HIS A 40 -17.18 3.63 21.79
N HIS A 41 -16.74 2.56 22.48
CA HIS A 41 -16.46 1.20 21.97
C HIS A 41 -15.76 1.15 20.60
N THR A 42 -14.95 2.14 20.31
CA THR A 42 -14.26 2.30 19.03
C THR A 42 -13.05 1.38 19.01
N SER A 43 -13.19 0.36 18.23
CA SER A 43 -12.05 -0.45 17.88
C SER A 43 -10.95 0.45 17.28
N LYS A 44 -9.81 0.55 17.97
CA LYS A 44 -8.66 1.33 17.51
C LYS A 44 -8.20 0.80 16.16
N MET A 45 -8.12 1.68 15.15
CA MET A 45 -7.61 1.35 13.83
C MET A 45 -6.17 1.83 13.72
N ILE A 46 -5.28 0.97 13.21
CA ILE A 46 -3.89 1.29 12.93
C ILE A 46 -3.74 1.56 11.44
N LEU A 47 -3.18 2.70 11.07
CA LEU A 47 -2.92 3.04 9.68
C LEU A 47 -1.42 3.05 9.42
N LEU A 48 -0.98 2.26 8.44
CA LEU A 48 0.41 2.17 7.98
C LEU A 48 0.54 2.76 6.58
N SER A 49 1.58 3.55 6.37
CA SER A 49 1.97 3.94 5.00
C SER A 49 2.61 2.76 4.27
N CYS A 50 2.32 2.62 2.98
CA CYS A 50 3.02 1.66 2.13
C CYS A 50 4.51 2.00 2.01
N ALA A 51 5.29 1.02 1.59
CA ALA A 51 6.69 1.23 1.21
C ALA A 51 6.82 1.41 -0.32
N LYS A 52 7.82 2.17 -0.75
CA LYS A 52 8.19 2.29 -2.17
C LYS A 52 8.77 0.99 -2.74
N THR A 53 9.22 0.09 -1.88
CA THR A 53 9.83 -1.19 -2.24
C THR A 53 8.93 -2.35 -1.86
N MET A 54 8.92 -3.37 -2.71
CA MET A 54 8.16 -4.59 -2.50
C MET A 54 9.07 -5.80 -2.69
N SER A 55 8.73 -6.90 -2.03
CA SER A 55 9.35 -8.19 -2.25
C SER A 55 9.04 -8.72 -3.66
N ARG A 56 9.86 -9.65 -4.12
CA ARG A 56 9.49 -10.42 -5.31
C ARG A 56 8.27 -11.30 -4.97
N PRO A 57 7.31 -11.43 -5.91
CA PRO A 57 6.20 -12.34 -5.69
C PRO A 57 6.71 -13.77 -5.50
N PRO A 58 6.02 -14.58 -4.70
CA PRO A 58 6.37 -15.99 -4.51
C PRO A 58 6.14 -16.75 -5.82
N LEU A 59 6.81 -17.92 -5.97
CA LEU A 59 6.66 -18.77 -7.17
C LEU A 59 5.26 -19.42 -7.27
N LYS A 60 4.54 -19.52 -6.15
CA LYS A 60 3.19 -20.06 -6.10
C LYS A 60 2.31 -19.18 -5.21
N GLU A 61 1.05 -19.04 -5.60
CA GLU A 61 0.06 -18.32 -4.82
C GLU A 61 -0.15 -18.98 -3.45
N GLY A 62 -0.10 -18.18 -2.39
CA GLY A 62 -0.47 -18.62 -1.05
C GLY A 62 -1.98 -18.88 -0.95
N LYS A 63 -2.37 -19.94 -0.21
CA LYS A 63 -3.78 -20.36 -0.07
C LYS A 63 -4.64 -19.33 0.69
N LYS A 64 -4.05 -18.49 1.54
CA LYS A 64 -4.76 -17.52 2.39
C LYS A 64 -4.60 -16.10 1.82
N GLY A 65 -5.71 -15.41 1.55
CA GLY A 65 -5.72 -14.02 1.12
C GLY A 65 -7.14 -13.53 0.85
N THR A 66 -7.32 -12.22 0.89
CA THR A 66 -8.58 -11.54 0.58
C THR A 66 -8.39 -10.63 -0.64
N ASP A 67 -9.47 -10.30 -1.32
CA ASP A 67 -9.39 -9.38 -2.45
C ASP A 67 -9.40 -7.93 -1.96
N PRO A 68 -8.59 -7.04 -2.57
CA PRO A 68 -8.59 -5.62 -2.25
C PRO A 68 -9.94 -4.98 -2.50
N LEU A 69 -10.36 -4.09 -1.60
CA LEU A 69 -11.64 -3.37 -1.72
C LEU A 69 -11.76 -2.57 -3.01
N PHE A 70 -10.66 -1.95 -3.44
CA PHE A 70 -10.58 -1.11 -4.65
C PHE A 70 -9.82 -1.82 -5.78
N GLY A 71 -10.03 -3.13 -5.93
CA GLY A 71 -9.34 -3.94 -6.94
C GLY A 71 -9.61 -3.48 -8.37
N LYS A 72 -10.83 -3.05 -8.70
CA LYS A 72 -11.20 -2.54 -10.03
C LYS A 72 -10.47 -1.23 -10.34
N GLU A 73 -10.52 -0.29 -9.41
CA GLU A 73 -9.82 1.00 -9.53
C GLU A 73 -8.31 0.80 -9.63
N ALA A 74 -7.76 -0.17 -8.89
CA ALA A 74 -6.35 -0.52 -8.98
C ALA A 74 -5.98 -1.03 -10.39
N HIS A 75 -6.84 -1.82 -11.01
CA HIS A 75 -6.64 -2.26 -12.39
C HIS A 75 -6.64 -1.10 -13.38
N GLU A 76 -7.54 -0.15 -13.25
CA GLU A 76 -7.62 1.04 -14.11
C GLU A 76 -6.36 1.91 -13.95
N ILE A 77 -5.93 2.14 -12.69
CA ILE A 77 -4.72 2.91 -12.39
C ILE A 77 -3.48 2.20 -12.97
N ALA A 78 -3.37 0.88 -12.80
CA ALA A 78 -2.27 0.11 -13.32
C ALA A 78 -2.20 0.13 -14.85
N LEU A 79 -3.36 0.08 -15.54
CA LEU A 79 -3.45 0.25 -17.00
C LEU A 79 -2.94 1.62 -17.45
N ALA A 80 -3.32 2.69 -16.74
CA ALA A 80 -2.84 4.03 -17.05
C ALA A 80 -1.32 4.14 -16.88
N PHE A 81 -0.76 3.58 -15.80
CA PHE A 81 0.69 3.56 -15.59
C PHE A 81 1.44 2.65 -16.55
N ALA A 82 0.81 1.59 -17.04
CA ALA A 82 1.41 0.74 -18.07
C ALA A 82 1.64 1.46 -19.41
N GLN A 83 0.94 2.59 -19.65
CA GLN A 83 1.17 3.43 -20.84
C GLN A 83 2.33 4.43 -20.64
N CYS A 84 2.80 4.62 -19.41
CA CYS A 84 3.89 5.55 -19.12
C CYS A 84 5.25 4.92 -19.42
N THR A 85 6.20 5.74 -19.87
CA THR A 85 7.62 5.36 -19.93
C THR A 85 8.25 5.35 -18.53
N PRO A 86 9.40 4.69 -18.33
CA PRO A 86 10.12 4.73 -17.05
C PRO A 86 10.43 6.15 -16.56
N ASP A 87 10.76 7.07 -17.49
CA ASP A 87 11.06 8.47 -17.15
C ASP A 87 9.82 9.25 -16.71
N GLU A 88 8.67 8.98 -17.30
CA GLU A 88 7.40 9.56 -16.86
C GLU A 88 7.01 9.03 -15.47
N LEU A 89 7.13 7.72 -15.23
CA LEU A 89 6.91 7.14 -13.91
C LEU A 89 7.87 7.72 -12.87
N ARG A 90 9.13 7.92 -13.23
CA ARG A 90 10.13 8.54 -12.36
C ARG A 90 9.69 9.94 -11.91
N ARG A 91 9.20 10.74 -12.84
CA ARG A 91 8.73 12.12 -12.57
C ARG A 91 7.43 12.13 -11.78
N LEU A 92 6.45 11.32 -12.19
CA LEU A 92 5.13 11.27 -11.57
C LEU A 92 5.17 10.75 -10.13
N LEU A 93 5.95 9.70 -9.89
CA LEU A 93 6.01 9.01 -8.59
C LEU A 93 7.22 9.44 -7.74
N HIS A 94 8.02 10.41 -8.21
CA HIS A 94 9.24 10.88 -7.54
C HIS A 94 10.16 9.71 -7.14
N LEU A 95 10.45 8.83 -8.09
CA LEU A 95 11.24 7.62 -7.86
C LEU A 95 12.69 7.79 -8.33
N PRO A 96 13.66 7.13 -7.68
CA PRO A 96 14.98 6.91 -8.25
C PRO A 96 14.88 6.11 -9.55
N PRO A 97 15.83 6.26 -10.50
CA PRO A 97 15.77 5.58 -11.81
C PRO A 97 15.58 4.06 -11.72
N LYS A 98 16.28 3.41 -10.79
CA LYS A 98 16.16 1.96 -10.55
C LYS A 98 14.73 1.56 -10.19
N LEU A 99 14.11 2.26 -9.24
CA LEU A 99 12.73 1.98 -8.81
C LEU A 99 11.71 2.33 -9.90
N ALA A 100 11.96 3.33 -10.73
CA ALA A 100 11.10 3.65 -11.86
C ALA A 100 11.06 2.51 -12.87
N ASN A 101 12.22 1.93 -13.22
CA ASN A 101 12.29 0.75 -14.08
C ASN A 101 11.61 -0.47 -13.46
N GLU A 102 11.82 -0.75 -12.18
CA GLU A 102 11.14 -1.84 -11.48
C GLU A 102 9.63 -1.68 -11.50
N ASN A 103 9.12 -0.47 -11.24
CA ASN A 103 7.68 -0.20 -11.29
C ASN A 103 7.11 -0.25 -12.70
N PHE A 104 7.87 0.22 -13.72
CA PHE A 104 7.49 0.07 -15.11
C PHE A 104 7.21 -1.40 -15.44
N HIS A 105 8.14 -2.30 -15.14
CA HIS A 105 7.95 -3.73 -15.39
C HIS A 105 6.79 -4.33 -14.57
N ARG A 106 6.55 -3.85 -13.33
CA ARG A 106 5.39 -4.29 -12.55
C ARG A 106 4.08 -3.89 -13.21
N TYR A 107 3.94 -2.65 -13.66
CA TYR A 107 2.72 -2.20 -14.32
C TYR A 107 2.49 -2.91 -15.66
N GLN A 108 3.55 -3.18 -16.44
CA GLN A 108 3.43 -3.98 -17.66
C GLN A 108 2.90 -5.40 -17.39
N ASN A 109 3.31 -6.01 -16.28
CA ASN A 109 2.92 -7.36 -15.91
C ASN A 109 1.72 -7.42 -14.94
N PHE A 110 1.15 -6.29 -14.57
CA PHE A 110 0.08 -6.23 -13.55
C PHE A 110 -1.14 -7.06 -13.93
N HIS A 111 -1.50 -7.07 -15.19
CA HIS A 111 -2.66 -7.80 -15.74
C HIS A 111 -2.32 -9.23 -16.18
N SER A 112 -1.05 -9.61 -16.13
CA SER A 112 -0.64 -10.99 -16.48
C SER A 112 -1.18 -11.99 -15.48
N THR A 113 -1.67 -13.11 -15.98
CA THR A 113 -2.07 -14.27 -15.16
C THR A 113 -0.88 -14.94 -14.49
N ASP A 114 0.32 -14.76 -15.03
CA ASP A 114 1.55 -15.36 -14.50
C ASP A 114 2.09 -14.60 -13.28
N THR A 115 1.62 -13.37 -13.08
CA THR A 115 2.02 -12.57 -11.91
C THR A 115 1.23 -13.02 -10.69
N VAL A 116 1.91 -13.70 -9.79
CA VAL A 116 1.34 -14.18 -8.54
C VAL A 116 1.12 -13.03 -7.57
N ALA A 117 -0.11 -12.89 -7.10
CA ALA A 117 -0.45 -11.93 -6.04
C ALA A 117 -0.02 -12.45 -4.66
N GLN A 118 0.32 -11.52 -3.77
CA GLN A 118 0.75 -11.83 -2.40
C GLN A 118 0.08 -10.90 -1.38
N PRO A 119 -0.07 -11.34 -0.11
CA PRO A 119 -0.66 -10.51 0.94
C PRO A 119 0.10 -9.19 1.10
N ALA A 120 -0.62 -8.08 1.17
CA ALA A 120 -0.06 -6.73 1.26
C ALA A 120 0.95 -6.57 2.40
N LEU A 121 0.65 -7.14 3.58
CA LEU A 121 1.53 -7.10 4.75
C LEU A 121 2.91 -7.73 4.48
N LYS A 122 2.99 -8.74 3.60
CA LYS A 122 4.23 -9.43 3.23
C LYS A 122 4.85 -8.88 1.94
N ALA A 123 4.06 -8.15 1.15
CA ALA A 123 4.51 -7.58 -0.11
C ALA A 123 5.45 -6.38 0.10
N TYR A 124 5.12 -5.49 1.04
CA TYR A 124 5.92 -4.30 1.28
C TYR A 124 7.17 -4.59 2.11
N THR A 125 8.31 -3.94 1.76
CA THR A 125 9.64 -4.24 2.36
C THR A 125 10.35 -3.01 2.96
N GLY A 126 9.65 -1.91 3.18
CA GLY A 126 10.20 -0.73 3.86
C GLY A 126 10.61 -1.03 5.32
N ILE A 127 11.33 -0.09 5.95
CA ILE A 127 11.86 -0.27 7.31
C ILE A 127 10.76 -0.66 8.33
N VAL A 128 9.59 -0.05 8.23
CA VAL A 128 8.44 -0.35 9.11
C VAL A 128 8.02 -1.81 8.99
N PHE A 129 7.91 -2.34 7.76
CA PHE A 129 7.52 -3.72 7.50
C PHE A 129 8.59 -4.72 7.94
N LYS A 130 9.87 -4.36 7.80
CA LYS A 130 10.98 -5.16 8.31
C LYS A 130 10.99 -5.25 9.84
N THR A 131 10.74 -4.11 10.51
CA THR A 131 10.66 -4.06 11.98
C THR A 131 9.43 -4.79 12.49
N LEU A 132 8.30 -4.67 11.80
CA LEU A 132 7.07 -5.37 12.12
C LEU A 132 7.21 -6.90 12.00
N ASN A 133 8.06 -7.35 11.08
CA ASN A 133 8.38 -8.75 10.81
C ASN A 133 7.16 -9.68 10.71
N PRO A 134 6.30 -9.48 9.72
CA PRO A 134 5.01 -10.19 9.63
C PRO A 134 5.13 -11.70 9.39
N ASN A 135 6.34 -12.22 9.18
CA ASN A 135 6.57 -13.65 9.06
C ASN A 135 6.53 -14.38 10.41
N ASP A 136 6.76 -13.66 11.51
CA ASP A 136 6.73 -14.21 12.86
C ASP A 136 5.34 -14.13 13.49
N PHE A 137 4.37 -13.53 12.81
CA PHE A 137 3.00 -13.41 13.33
C PHE A 137 2.32 -14.75 13.43
N THR A 138 1.75 -15.00 14.60
CA THR A 138 0.82 -16.11 14.83
C THR A 138 -0.48 -15.91 14.06
N GLU A 139 -1.29 -16.97 13.92
CA GLU A 139 -2.59 -16.84 13.27
C GLU A 139 -3.54 -15.87 14.01
N ALA A 140 -3.45 -15.79 15.32
CA ALA A 140 -4.23 -14.85 16.13
C ALA A 140 -3.81 -13.39 15.89
N GLU A 141 -2.51 -13.12 15.77
CA GLU A 141 -1.98 -11.80 15.45
C GLU A 141 -2.33 -11.38 14.02
N ILE A 142 -2.28 -12.29 13.06
CA ILE A 142 -2.75 -12.04 11.69
C ILE A 142 -4.25 -11.71 11.69
N ALA A 143 -5.07 -12.46 12.42
CA ALA A 143 -6.51 -12.20 12.52
C ALA A 143 -6.77 -10.82 13.15
N TYR A 144 -6.09 -10.48 14.24
CA TYR A 144 -6.17 -9.16 14.87
C TYR A 144 -5.73 -8.04 13.92
N ALA A 145 -4.62 -8.22 13.23
CA ALA A 145 -4.13 -7.26 12.25
C ALA A 145 -5.13 -7.08 11.09
N GLN A 146 -5.74 -8.15 10.59
CA GLN A 146 -6.73 -8.11 9.51
C GLN A 146 -7.94 -7.22 9.85
N GLU A 147 -8.33 -7.21 11.14
CA GLU A 147 -9.40 -6.35 11.62
C GLU A 147 -8.96 -4.89 11.83
N ARG A 148 -7.78 -4.69 12.42
CA ARG A 148 -7.36 -3.41 13.00
C ARG A 148 -6.30 -2.65 12.20
N LEU A 149 -5.57 -3.31 11.33
CA LEU A 149 -4.51 -2.70 10.52
C LEU A 149 -5.02 -2.37 9.12
N ARG A 150 -4.67 -1.17 8.64
CA ARG A 150 -4.88 -0.77 7.25
C ARG A 150 -3.56 -0.23 6.70
N ILE A 151 -3.27 -0.58 5.46
CA ILE A 151 -2.07 -0.15 4.74
C ILE A 151 -2.54 0.77 3.61
N THR A 152 -2.06 2.01 3.60
CA THR A 152 -2.35 2.91 2.48
C THR A 152 -1.55 2.48 1.26
N SER A 153 -2.15 2.54 0.09
CA SER A 153 -1.49 2.21 -1.18
C SER A 153 -1.87 3.24 -2.24
N PHE A 154 -0.88 3.65 -3.04
CA PHE A 154 -1.12 4.58 -4.13
C PHE A 154 -2.02 3.97 -5.22
N VAL A 155 -1.87 2.68 -5.50
CA VAL A 155 -2.64 1.97 -6.52
C VAL A 155 -3.95 1.42 -5.96
N TYR A 156 -3.89 0.75 -4.81
CA TYR A 156 -5.02 0.03 -4.23
C TYR A 156 -5.84 0.84 -3.21
N GLY A 157 -5.46 2.10 -2.91
CA GLY A 157 -6.11 2.92 -1.90
C GLY A 157 -5.85 2.40 -0.48
N LEU A 158 -6.79 1.66 0.10
CA LEU A 158 -6.71 1.15 1.46
C LEU A 158 -6.75 -0.38 1.45
N LEU A 159 -5.70 -1.00 1.96
CA LEU A 159 -5.51 -2.45 2.01
C LEU A 159 -5.62 -2.99 3.42
N ARG A 160 -6.16 -4.18 3.56
CA ARG A 160 -6.03 -5.03 4.74
C ARG A 160 -4.76 -5.88 4.62
N PRO A 161 -4.21 -6.40 5.73
CA PRO A 161 -3.00 -7.23 5.74
C PRO A 161 -2.97 -8.37 4.74
N LEU A 162 -4.07 -9.08 4.60
CA LEU A 162 -4.18 -10.26 3.72
C LEU A 162 -4.70 -9.94 2.32
N ASP A 163 -4.97 -8.68 1.98
CA ASP A 163 -5.38 -8.32 0.63
C ASP A 163 -4.27 -8.64 -0.36
N LYS A 164 -4.61 -9.38 -1.41
CA LYS A 164 -3.67 -9.84 -2.42
C LYS A 164 -3.33 -8.71 -3.40
N ILE A 165 -2.07 -8.36 -3.49
CA ILE A 165 -1.56 -7.33 -4.39
C ILE A 165 -0.44 -7.86 -5.28
N LYS A 166 -0.26 -7.21 -6.44
CA LYS A 166 0.77 -7.52 -7.45
C LYS A 166 1.84 -6.44 -7.49
#